data_a8150b4cab701a47c2e59db0274951db
#
_entry.id   a8150b4cab701a47c2e59db0274951db
#
_cell.length_a   1.000
_cell.length_b   1.000
_cell.length_c   1.000
_cell.angle_alpha   90.00
_cell.angle_beta   90.00
_cell.angle_gamma   90.00
#
_symmetry.space_group_name_H-M   'P 1'
#
loop_
_entity.id
_entity.type
_entity.pdbx_description
1 polymer ?
#
loop_
_entity_poly.entity_id
_entity_poly.type
_entity_poly.pdbx_seq_one_letter_code
_entity_poly.pdbx_strand_id
1 'polypeptide(L)'
;DVFPLPRILQLVQEYGQSEMRRPVEIEFAVTLNQQKKNGTFYLLQIRPMVDVKANLEEDLNLIKDKDVLLKSNNSLGHGIMEDIQDVIYVKTDGYTASNNPTIAYEIEKMNRKFLDEGKHYILVGPGRWGSSDSWLGIPVKWPHISAARVIVEAGLTNYRVDPSQGTHFFQNLTSFGVGYFTINAYMKDGIYNQEVLDTRPAIEETRFIRHVRFDKPLIVKMDGKKKLCLLYTSP
;
A
#
# COMPACT_ATOMS: atom_id res chain seq x y z
N ASP A 1 -18.26 -15.86 -28.00
CA ASP A 1 -17.86 -14.83 -27.03
C ASP A 1 -18.76 -13.62 -27.14
N VAL A 2 -19.36 -13.20 -26.01
CA VAL A 2 -20.32 -12.08 -25.99
C VAL A 2 -19.61 -10.73 -26.16
N PHE A 3 -18.35 -10.65 -25.76
CA PHE A 3 -17.55 -9.43 -25.84
C PHE A 3 -16.05 -9.77 -25.94
N PRO A 4 -15.30 -9.22 -26.94
CA PRO A 4 -13.91 -9.61 -27.20
C PRO A 4 -12.92 -8.87 -26.27
N LEU A 5 -13.15 -8.89 -24.96
CA LEU A 5 -12.35 -8.18 -23.98
C LEU A 5 -10.84 -8.46 -24.07
N PRO A 6 -10.37 -9.74 -24.21
CA PRO A 6 -8.94 -10.02 -24.29
C PRO A 6 -8.27 -9.32 -25.49
N ARG A 7 -8.95 -9.28 -26.63
CA ARG A 7 -8.42 -8.62 -27.83
C ARG A 7 -8.37 -7.09 -27.69
N ILE A 8 -9.40 -6.51 -27.06
CA ILE A 8 -9.42 -5.08 -26.76
C ILE A 8 -8.25 -4.71 -25.84
N LEU A 9 -8.05 -5.47 -24.77
CA LEU A 9 -6.95 -5.24 -23.83
C LEU A 9 -5.58 -5.37 -24.51
N GLN A 10 -5.41 -6.39 -25.34
CA GLN A 10 -4.18 -6.56 -26.12
C GLN A 10 -3.90 -5.35 -27.01
N LEU A 11 -4.88 -4.89 -27.77
CA LEU A 11 -4.75 -3.72 -28.64
C LEU A 11 -4.40 -2.46 -27.83
N VAL A 12 -5.11 -2.19 -26.73
CA VAL A 12 -4.86 -1.02 -25.88
C VAL A 12 -3.44 -1.08 -25.29
N GLN A 13 -2.98 -2.24 -24.88
CA GLN A 13 -1.61 -2.40 -24.38
C GLN A 13 -0.57 -2.21 -25.47
N GLU A 14 -0.75 -2.80 -26.66
CA GLU A 14 0.16 -2.66 -27.79
C GLU A 14 0.31 -1.20 -28.21
N TYR A 15 -0.81 -0.48 -28.39
CA TYR A 15 -0.79 0.95 -28.72
C TYR A 15 -0.17 1.78 -27.59
N GLY A 16 -0.57 1.54 -26.34
CA GLY A 16 -0.02 2.25 -25.21
C GLY A 16 1.50 2.07 -25.06
N GLN A 17 2.00 0.85 -25.25
CA GLN A 17 3.44 0.55 -25.22
C GLN A 17 4.19 1.23 -26.37
N SER A 18 3.58 1.23 -27.58
CA SER A 18 4.16 1.88 -28.73
C SER A 18 4.30 3.39 -28.54
N GLU A 19 3.25 4.06 -28.07
CA GLU A 19 3.24 5.52 -27.88
C GLU A 19 4.12 5.95 -26.72
N MET A 20 4.04 5.22 -25.58
CA MET A 20 4.81 5.57 -24.37
C MET A 20 6.22 4.99 -24.37
N ARG A 21 6.57 4.15 -25.35
CA ARG A 21 7.86 3.44 -25.48
C ARG A 21 8.26 2.66 -24.22
N ARG A 22 7.26 2.23 -23.45
CA ARG A 22 7.41 1.48 -22.17
C ARG A 22 6.18 0.60 -21.96
N PRO A 23 6.29 -0.49 -21.18
CA PRO A 23 5.13 -1.20 -20.70
C PRO A 23 4.14 -0.24 -20.02
N VAL A 24 2.85 -0.49 -20.16
CA VAL A 24 1.80 0.37 -19.62
C VAL A 24 0.88 -0.40 -18.68
N GLU A 25 0.39 0.30 -17.67
CA GLU A 25 -0.77 -0.09 -16.88
C GLU A 25 -2.01 0.56 -17.47
N ILE A 26 -3.10 -0.18 -17.50
CA ILE A 26 -4.40 0.32 -17.93
C ILE A 26 -5.44 0.08 -16.84
N GLU A 27 -6.26 1.09 -16.60
CA GLU A 27 -7.47 0.99 -15.79
C GLU A 27 -8.68 1.09 -16.73
N PHE A 28 -9.62 0.20 -16.57
CA PHE A 28 -10.77 0.14 -17.46
C PHE A 28 -12.03 -0.33 -16.73
N ALA A 29 -13.18 -0.02 -17.32
CA ALA A 29 -14.47 -0.57 -16.95
C ALA A 29 -15.14 -1.18 -18.18
N VAL A 30 -15.99 -2.19 -17.97
CA VAL A 30 -16.77 -2.82 -19.03
C VAL A 30 -18.22 -2.94 -18.59
N THR A 31 -19.15 -2.48 -19.43
CA THR A 31 -20.57 -2.79 -19.29
C THR A 31 -20.94 -3.84 -20.32
N LEU A 32 -21.64 -4.88 -19.89
CA LEU A 32 -22.09 -5.97 -20.75
C LEU A 32 -23.61 -5.97 -20.84
N ASN A 33 -24.13 -6.07 -22.06
CA ASN A 33 -25.53 -6.30 -22.31
C ASN A 33 -25.73 -7.72 -22.84
N GLN A 34 -26.16 -8.62 -21.96
CA GLN A 34 -26.34 -10.04 -22.29
C GLN A 34 -27.44 -10.27 -23.34
N GLN A 35 -28.48 -9.45 -23.34
CA GLN A 35 -29.61 -9.60 -24.30
C GLN A 35 -29.19 -9.22 -25.72
N LYS A 36 -28.40 -8.14 -25.86
CA LYS A 36 -27.89 -7.66 -27.17
C LYS A 36 -26.56 -8.28 -27.59
N LYS A 37 -25.97 -9.14 -26.74
CA LYS A 37 -24.65 -9.75 -26.95
C LYS A 37 -23.56 -8.72 -27.31
N ASN A 38 -23.61 -7.58 -26.67
CA ASN A 38 -22.62 -6.50 -26.85
C ASN A 38 -22.17 -5.92 -25.52
N GLY A 39 -21.20 -5.02 -25.59
CA GLY A 39 -20.68 -4.33 -24.40
C GLY A 39 -19.97 -3.03 -24.80
N THR A 40 -19.68 -2.23 -23.79
CA THR A 40 -18.88 -1.01 -23.94
C THR A 40 -17.66 -1.10 -23.07
N PHE A 41 -16.51 -0.89 -23.67
CA PHE A 41 -15.22 -0.80 -22.96
C PHE A 41 -14.91 0.68 -22.71
N TYR A 42 -14.59 1.01 -21.47
CA TYR A 42 -14.18 2.35 -21.05
C TYR A 42 -12.73 2.28 -20.60
N LEU A 43 -11.83 2.91 -21.35
CA LEU A 43 -10.47 3.14 -20.87
C LEU A 43 -10.51 4.32 -19.91
N LEU A 44 -10.26 4.07 -18.63
CA LEU A 44 -10.33 5.09 -17.57
C LEU A 44 -8.96 5.77 -17.40
N GLN A 45 -7.89 4.97 -17.44
CA GLN A 45 -6.53 5.47 -17.32
C GLN A 45 -5.55 4.57 -18.07
N ILE A 46 -4.52 5.20 -18.64
CA ILE A 46 -3.32 4.53 -19.15
C ILE A 46 -2.10 5.31 -18.68
N ARG A 47 -1.12 4.62 -18.15
CA ARG A 47 0.13 5.23 -17.67
C ARG A 47 1.32 4.32 -17.95
N PRO A 48 2.52 4.88 -18.20
CA PRO A 48 3.72 4.06 -18.34
C PRO A 48 4.03 3.37 -17.02
N MET A 49 4.36 2.08 -17.10
CA MET A 49 4.97 1.41 -15.96
C MET A 49 6.36 2.01 -15.73
N VAL A 50 6.64 2.37 -14.49
CA VAL A 50 8.00 2.75 -14.12
C VAL A 50 8.84 1.47 -14.15
N ASP A 51 9.82 1.42 -15.06
CA ASP A 51 10.80 0.33 -15.07
C ASP A 51 11.68 0.47 -13.83
N VAL A 52 11.26 -0.15 -12.76
CA VAL A 52 12.16 -0.39 -11.65
C VAL A 52 13.08 -1.52 -12.08
N LYS A 53 14.18 -1.16 -12.75
CA LYS A 53 15.35 -2.04 -12.93
C LYS A 53 16.06 -2.28 -11.60
N ALA A 54 15.36 -2.15 -10.49
CA ALA A 54 15.86 -2.58 -9.22
C ALA A 54 15.81 -4.10 -9.24
N ASN A 55 16.95 -4.73 -9.29
CA ASN A 55 17.10 -6.12 -8.94
C ASN A 55 16.80 -6.22 -7.44
N LEU A 56 15.51 -6.25 -7.09
CA LEU A 56 15.08 -6.40 -5.70
C LEU A 56 15.75 -7.61 -5.04
N GLU A 57 16.03 -8.66 -5.81
CA GLU A 57 16.75 -9.84 -5.33
C GLU A 57 18.22 -9.55 -4.99
N GLU A 58 18.92 -8.72 -5.77
CA GLU A 58 20.27 -8.28 -5.44
C GLU A 58 20.28 -7.41 -4.19
N ASP A 59 19.33 -6.50 -4.06
CA ASP A 59 19.18 -5.67 -2.87
C ASP A 59 18.86 -6.50 -1.61
N LEU A 60 18.02 -7.53 -1.74
CA LEU A 60 17.69 -8.44 -0.62
C LEU A 60 18.91 -9.19 -0.10
N ASN A 61 19.89 -9.49 -0.95
CA ASN A 61 21.13 -10.16 -0.55
C ASN A 61 22.16 -9.19 0.05
N LEU A 62 22.06 -7.91 -0.25
CA LEU A 62 22.99 -6.88 0.22
C LEU A 62 22.54 -6.21 1.52
N ILE A 63 21.24 -6.14 1.76
CA ILE A 63 20.66 -5.46 2.93
C ILE A 63 20.53 -6.47 4.07
N LYS A 64 21.12 -6.16 5.20
CA LYS A 64 21.01 -7.00 6.41
C LYS A 64 19.60 -6.88 6.98
N ASP A 65 19.03 -7.99 7.44
CA ASP A 65 17.67 -8.03 8.03
C ASP A 65 17.46 -6.99 9.13
N LYS A 66 18.49 -6.61 9.86
CA LYS A 66 18.44 -5.56 10.89
C LYS A 66 18.17 -4.15 10.32
N ASP A 67 18.54 -3.91 9.07
CA ASP A 67 18.36 -2.63 8.39
C ASP A 67 17.03 -2.58 7.61
N VAL A 68 16.33 -3.73 7.52
CA VAL A 68 15.01 -3.86 6.92
C VAL A 68 13.95 -3.52 7.94
N LEU A 69 13.18 -2.47 7.71
CA LEU A 69 12.02 -2.15 8.52
C LEU A 69 10.85 -3.08 8.18
N LEU A 70 10.67 -3.35 6.89
CA LEU A 70 9.53 -4.10 6.40
C LEU A 70 9.88 -4.83 5.10
N LYS A 71 9.49 -6.12 5.02
CA LYS A 71 9.53 -6.94 3.82
C LYS A 71 8.22 -7.69 3.69
N SER A 72 7.59 -7.59 2.55
CA SER A 72 6.34 -8.29 2.25
C SER A 72 6.46 -9.12 0.98
N ASN A 73 5.84 -10.30 0.99
CA ASN A 73 5.64 -11.16 -0.18
C ASN A 73 4.22 -10.97 -0.78
N ASN A 74 3.45 -10.04 -0.24
CA ASN A 74 2.09 -9.69 -0.69
C ASN A 74 1.99 -8.18 -0.87
N SER A 75 2.50 -7.68 -1.99
CA SER A 75 2.49 -6.25 -2.30
C SER A 75 1.74 -5.95 -3.57
N LEU A 76 1.19 -4.75 -3.63
CA LEU A 76 0.68 -4.11 -4.82
C LEU A 76 1.29 -2.72 -4.95
N GLY A 77 1.52 -2.35 -6.17
CA GLY A 77 2.31 -1.18 -6.52
C GLY A 77 3.58 -1.60 -7.22
N HIS A 78 4.16 -0.66 -7.96
CA HIS A 78 5.39 -0.87 -8.69
C HIS A 78 6.16 0.45 -8.70
N GLY A 79 7.39 0.42 -8.27
CA GLY A 79 8.20 1.63 -8.25
C GLY A 79 9.17 1.71 -7.07
N ILE A 80 9.89 2.82 -7.04
CA ILE A 80 10.76 3.20 -5.93
C ILE A 80 10.27 4.54 -5.39
N MET A 81 10.20 4.67 -4.06
CA MET A 81 9.96 5.92 -3.35
C MET A 81 11.13 6.15 -2.40
N GLU A 82 11.68 7.37 -2.42
CA GLU A 82 12.87 7.75 -1.64
C GLU A 82 12.70 9.12 -0.97
N ASP A 83 11.45 9.56 -0.81
CA ASP A 83 11.09 10.90 -0.33
C ASP A 83 10.31 10.90 0.99
N ILE A 84 10.09 9.72 1.59
CA ILE A 84 9.26 9.58 2.78
C ILE A 84 10.14 9.34 4.01
N GLN A 85 10.01 10.20 5.02
CA GLN A 85 10.72 10.07 6.30
C GLN A 85 9.81 9.67 7.46
N ASP A 86 8.51 9.85 7.29
CA ASP A 86 7.54 9.76 8.37
C ASP A 86 6.80 8.43 8.35
N VAL A 87 6.69 7.80 9.51
CA VAL A 87 5.90 6.59 9.72
C VAL A 87 4.88 6.83 10.82
N ILE A 88 3.61 6.60 10.52
CA ILE A 88 2.53 6.55 11.50
C ILE A 88 2.14 5.09 11.67
N TYR A 89 2.15 4.62 12.91
CA TYR A 89 1.76 3.24 13.17
C TYR A 89 0.88 3.11 14.40
N VAL A 90 0.03 2.08 14.36
CA VAL A 90 -0.82 1.70 15.50
C VAL A 90 -0.01 0.89 16.47
N LYS A 91 -0.02 1.28 17.73
CA LYS A 91 0.64 0.53 18.81
C LYS A 91 -0.10 -0.80 19.02
N THR A 92 0.66 -1.89 19.08
CA THR A 92 0.10 -3.24 19.26
C THR A 92 -0.10 -3.61 20.72
N ASP A 93 0.61 -2.93 21.61
CA ASP A 93 0.43 -3.14 23.06
C ASP A 93 -0.93 -2.61 23.50
N GLY A 94 -1.73 -3.49 24.09
CA GLY A 94 -3.11 -3.18 24.51
C GLY A 94 -4.09 -2.93 23.35
N TYR A 95 -3.73 -3.28 22.12
CA TYR A 95 -4.63 -3.16 20.98
C TYR A 95 -5.83 -4.11 21.10
N THR A 96 -7.01 -3.57 20.88
CA THR A 96 -8.26 -4.33 20.73
C THR A 96 -9.08 -3.75 19.56
N ALA A 97 -9.80 -4.61 18.85
CA ALA A 97 -10.62 -4.18 17.71
C ALA A 97 -11.72 -3.17 18.10
N SER A 98 -12.16 -3.15 19.35
CA SER A 98 -13.11 -2.15 19.85
C SER A 98 -12.59 -0.73 19.79
N ASN A 99 -11.27 -0.53 19.72
CA ASN A 99 -10.62 0.78 19.63
C ASN A 99 -10.51 1.29 18.17
N ASN A 100 -10.79 0.46 17.17
CA ASN A 100 -10.62 0.80 15.76
C ASN A 100 -11.32 2.10 15.32
N PRO A 101 -12.55 2.43 15.77
CA PRO A 101 -13.16 3.72 15.43
C PRO A 101 -12.41 4.93 16.01
N THR A 102 -11.86 4.80 17.23
CA THR A 102 -11.04 5.86 17.84
C THR A 102 -9.71 6.01 17.12
N ILE A 103 -9.07 4.89 16.77
CA ILE A 103 -7.83 4.87 15.98
C ILE A 103 -8.05 5.57 14.63
N ALA A 104 -9.14 5.27 13.93
CA ALA A 104 -9.48 5.92 12.66
C ALA A 104 -9.57 7.44 12.79
N TYR A 105 -10.19 7.93 13.87
CA TYR A 105 -10.30 9.35 14.15
C TYR A 105 -8.95 10.01 14.46
N GLU A 106 -8.11 9.36 15.25
CA GLU A 106 -6.77 9.87 15.56
C GLU A 106 -5.89 9.95 14.31
N ILE A 107 -5.96 8.94 13.44
CA ILE A 107 -5.24 8.92 12.16
C ILE A 107 -5.73 10.04 11.23
N GLU A 108 -7.05 10.28 11.14
CA GLU A 108 -7.58 11.39 10.37
C GLU A 108 -7.00 12.74 10.82
N LYS A 109 -6.89 12.95 12.11
CA LYS A 109 -6.27 14.19 12.64
C LYS A 109 -4.81 14.34 12.23
N MET A 110 -4.02 13.26 12.30
CA MET A 110 -2.64 13.29 11.85
C MET A 110 -2.55 13.52 10.34
N ASN A 111 -3.39 12.84 9.57
CA ASN A 111 -3.42 12.99 8.11
C ASN A 111 -3.66 14.45 7.68
N ARG A 112 -4.54 15.18 8.36
CA ARG A 112 -4.78 16.60 8.07
C ARG A 112 -3.50 17.43 8.23
N LYS A 113 -2.71 17.20 9.27
CA LYS A 113 -1.43 17.91 9.48
C LYS A 113 -0.47 17.65 8.30
N PHE A 114 -0.38 16.41 7.83
CA PHE A 114 0.44 16.07 6.68
C PHE A 114 -0.04 16.72 5.39
N LEU A 115 -1.35 16.80 5.17
CA LEU A 115 -1.92 17.52 4.03
C LEU A 115 -1.61 19.01 4.09
N ASP A 116 -1.75 19.64 5.26
CA ASP A 116 -1.47 21.07 5.47
C ASP A 116 0.02 21.39 5.24
N GLU A 117 0.91 20.45 5.57
CA GLU A 117 2.35 20.57 5.36
C GLU A 117 2.81 20.12 3.96
N GLY A 118 1.94 19.54 3.13
CA GLY A 118 2.30 18.97 1.83
C GLY A 118 3.25 17.79 1.94
N LYS A 119 3.22 17.06 3.06
CA LYS A 119 4.08 15.91 3.33
C LYS A 119 3.35 14.58 3.20
N HIS A 120 4.12 13.52 3.14
CA HIS A 120 3.63 12.15 3.01
C HIS A 120 4.19 11.27 4.14
N TYR A 121 3.50 10.15 4.39
CA TYR A 121 3.89 9.19 5.41
C TYR A 121 3.60 7.75 4.98
N ILE A 122 4.21 6.81 5.71
CA ILE A 122 3.90 5.39 5.66
C ILE A 122 2.93 5.08 6.81
N LEU A 123 1.83 4.42 6.50
CA LEU A 123 0.81 4.03 7.48
C LEU A 123 0.90 2.54 7.75
N VAL A 124 1.10 2.16 9.02
CA VAL A 124 1.15 0.76 9.44
C VAL A 124 0.11 0.49 10.53
N GLY A 125 -0.67 -0.57 10.37
CA GLY A 125 -1.63 -0.93 11.43
C GLY A 125 -2.10 -2.37 11.37
N PRO A 126 -2.69 -2.84 12.46
CA PRO A 126 -3.23 -4.19 12.55
C PRO A 126 -4.54 -4.29 11.80
N GLY A 127 -4.75 -5.43 11.15
CA GLY A 127 -5.99 -5.69 10.43
C GLY A 127 -6.07 -4.92 9.11
N ARG A 128 -7.28 -4.84 8.57
CA ARG A 128 -7.56 -4.19 7.30
C ARG A 128 -7.79 -2.69 7.46
N TRP A 129 -7.30 -1.92 6.51
CA TRP A 129 -7.65 -0.51 6.39
C TRP A 129 -8.93 -0.35 5.55
N GLY A 130 -9.82 0.55 5.98
CA GLY A 130 -11.07 0.83 5.25
C GLY A 130 -12.14 -0.25 5.41
N SER A 131 -12.04 -1.10 6.41
CA SER A 131 -13.05 -2.10 6.70
C SER A 131 -14.34 -1.45 7.21
N SER A 132 -15.49 -1.86 6.65
CA SER A 132 -16.80 -1.48 7.19
C SER A 132 -17.11 -2.18 8.52
N ASP A 133 -16.48 -3.33 8.77
CA ASP A 133 -16.56 -4.06 10.02
C ASP A 133 -15.34 -3.71 10.89
N SER A 134 -15.59 -3.02 11.99
CA SER A 134 -14.54 -2.59 12.94
C SER A 134 -13.82 -3.75 13.64
N TRP A 135 -14.39 -4.94 13.63
CA TRP A 135 -13.72 -6.15 14.16
C TRP A 135 -12.67 -6.70 13.18
N LEU A 136 -12.83 -6.46 11.89
CA LEU A 136 -11.92 -6.91 10.85
C LEU A 136 -10.84 -5.90 10.50
N GLY A 137 -10.98 -4.65 10.93
CA GLY A 137 -10.00 -3.62 10.62
C GLY A 137 -10.42 -2.21 11.03
N ILE A 138 -9.59 -1.24 10.65
CA ILE A 138 -9.73 0.15 11.03
C ILE A 138 -10.62 0.86 9.98
N PRO A 139 -11.78 1.44 10.38
CA PRO A 139 -12.80 1.95 9.46
C PRO A 139 -12.47 3.36 8.92
N VAL A 140 -11.29 3.51 8.31
CA VAL A 140 -10.92 4.76 7.62
C VAL A 140 -11.57 4.82 6.24
N LYS A 141 -11.81 6.05 5.76
CA LYS A 141 -12.12 6.34 4.37
C LYS A 141 -10.88 6.94 3.70
N TRP A 142 -10.83 6.91 2.36
CA TRP A 142 -9.68 7.47 1.64
C TRP A 142 -9.29 8.90 2.10
N PRO A 143 -10.21 9.86 2.24
CA PRO A 143 -9.84 11.20 2.71
C PRO A 143 -9.16 11.23 4.09
N HIS A 144 -9.39 10.23 4.94
CA HIS A 144 -8.79 10.16 6.28
C HIS A 144 -7.32 9.78 6.27
N ILE A 145 -6.80 9.25 5.15
CA ILE A 145 -5.43 8.75 5.00
C ILE A 145 -4.78 9.15 3.67
N SER A 146 -5.32 10.15 3.00
CA SER A 146 -4.95 10.53 1.63
C SER A 146 -3.52 11.06 1.48
N ALA A 147 -2.86 11.46 2.56
CA ALA A 147 -1.44 11.80 2.57
C ALA A 147 -0.51 10.57 2.69
N ALA A 148 -1.05 9.39 3.00
CA ALA A 148 -0.26 8.16 3.01
C ALA A 148 0.18 7.77 1.59
N ARG A 149 1.47 7.44 1.43
CA ARG A 149 2.03 6.93 0.17
C ARG A 149 2.24 5.42 0.19
N VAL A 150 2.30 4.87 1.37
CA VAL A 150 2.41 3.42 1.59
C VAL A 150 1.47 3.05 2.73
N ILE A 151 0.70 1.99 2.52
CA ILE A 151 -0.24 1.46 3.50
C ILE A 151 0.09 0.00 3.75
N VAL A 152 0.26 -0.33 5.03
CA VAL A 152 0.64 -1.67 5.49
C VAL A 152 -0.44 -2.24 6.38
N GLU A 153 -0.94 -3.41 6.04
CA GLU A 153 -1.81 -4.23 6.85
C GLU A 153 -0.96 -5.30 7.56
N ALA A 154 -0.74 -5.13 8.86
CA ALA A 154 0.06 -6.04 9.65
C ALA A 154 -0.82 -7.00 10.45
N GLY A 155 -0.52 -8.29 10.39
CA GLY A 155 -1.13 -9.27 11.26
C GLY A 155 -0.60 -9.18 12.69
N LEU A 156 -1.38 -9.64 13.65
CA LEU A 156 -0.98 -9.80 15.04
C LEU A 156 -0.79 -11.28 15.38
N THR A 157 -0.18 -11.59 16.52
CA THR A 157 0.10 -12.97 16.94
C THR A 157 -1.14 -13.87 16.89
N ASN A 158 -2.31 -13.31 17.20
CA ASN A 158 -3.58 -14.03 17.23
C ASN A 158 -4.53 -13.65 16.07
N TYR A 159 -4.05 -12.87 15.12
CA TYR A 159 -4.88 -12.36 14.05
C TYR A 159 -4.11 -12.28 12.74
N ARG A 160 -4.48 -13.17 11.79
CA ARG A 160 -3.96 -13.13 10.43
C ARG A 160 -4.72 -12.09 9.62
N VAL A 161 -4.01 -11.28 8.87
CA VAL A 161 -4.59 -10.37 7.88
C VAL A 161 -4.54 -11.03 6.51
N ASP A 162 -5.72 -11.21 5.92
CA ASP A 162 -5.82 -11.54 4.50
C ASP A 162 -5.85 -10.24 3.67
N PRO A 163 -5.15 -10.18 2.53
CA PRO A 163 -5.10 -8.98 1.71
C PRO A 163 -6.48 -8.41 1.39
N SER A 164 -6.65 -7.09 1.54
CA SER A 164 -7.91 -6.37 1.27
C SER A 164 -8.21 -6.20 -0.23
N GLN A 165 -7.87 -7.17 -1.05
CA GLN A 165 -8.05 -7.11 -2.50
C GLN A 165 -9.53 -7.08 -2.88
N GLY A 166 -9.91 -6.19 -3.81
CA GLY A 166 -11.25 -6.15 -4.39
C GLY A 166 -12.25 -5.22 -3.70
N THR A 167 -11.86 -4.45 -2.70
CA THR A 167 -12.71 -3.42 -2.10
C THR A 167 -12.62 -2.09 -2.86
N HIS A 168 -13.67 -1.26 -2.80
CA HIS A 168 -13.62 0.11 -3.34
C HIS A 168 -12.49 0.95 -2.73
N PHE A 169 -12.19 0.72 -1.46
CA PHE A 169 -11.07 1.35 -0.79
C PHE A 169 -9.74 1.02 -1.50
N PHE A 170 -9.55 -0.23 -1.83
CA PHE A 170 -8.37 -0.73 -2.51
C PHE A 170 -8.21 -0.18 -3.93
N GLN A 171 -9.32 -0.04 -4.68
CA GLN A 171 -9.29 0.55 -6.02
C GLN A 171 -8.76 1.98 -5.99
N ASN A 172 -9.10 2.76 -4.96
CA ASN A 172 -8.56 4.10 -4.78
C ASN A 172 -7.04 4.09 -4.57
N LEU A 173 -6.50 3.15 -3.79
CA LEU A 173 -5.07 3.07 -3.53
C LEU A 173 -4.25 2.90 -4.81
N THR A 174 -4.66 1.97 -5.66
CA THR A 174 -3.97 1.70 -6.94
C THR A 174 -4.07 2.88 -7.89
N SER A 175 -5.23 3.54 -7.97
CA SER A 175 -5.45 4.71 -8.83
C SER A 175 -4.59 5.92 -8.42
N PHE A 176 -4.28 6.07 -7.15
CA PHE A 176 -3.44 7.16 -6.62
C PHE A 176 -1.96 6.80 -6.51
N GLY A 177 -1.56 5.61 -6.97
CA GLY A 177 -0.17 5.17 -6.92
C GLY A 177 0.36 4.92 -5.51
N VAL A 178 -0.53 4.61 -4.57
CA VAL A 178 -0.19 4.28 -3.19
C VAL A 178 0.29 2.84 -3.12
N GLY A 179 1.46 2.61 -2.51
CA GLY A 179 1.96 1.27 -2.22
C GLY A 179 1.10 0.59 -1.16
N TYR A 180 0.82 -0.69 -1.36
CA TYR A 180 0.02 -1.45 -0.42
C TYR A 180 0.67 -2.80 -0.13
N PHE A 181 0.78 -3.15 1.15
CA PHE A 181 1.42 -4.39 1.60
C PHE A 181 0.60 -5.06 2.70
N THR A 182 0.60 -6.40 2.67
CA THR A 182 0.11 -7.22 3.77
C THR A 182 1.24 -8.04 4.34
N ILE A 183 1.39 -8.07 5.65
CA ILE A 183 2.45 -8.78 6.36
C ILE A 183 1.87 -9.56 7.53
N ASN A 184 2.29 -10.81 7.66
CA ASN A 184 2.02 -11.66 8.81
C ASN A 184 3.36 -12.16 9.40
N ALA A 185 4.17 -11.26 9.92
CA ALA A 185 5.56 -11.51 10.32
C ALA A 185 5.70 -12.67 11.33
N TYR A 186 4.79 -12.77 12.29
CA TYR A 186 4.78 -13.87 13.29
C TYR A 186 4.44 -15.24 12.67
N MET A 187 3.90 -15.29 11.45
CA MET A 187 3.69 -16.52 10.65
C MET A 187 4.83 -16.77 9.64
N LYS A 188 5.95 -16.03 9.77
CA LYS A 188 7.08 -16.05 8.83
C LYS A 188 6.70 -15.64 7.39
N ASP A 189 5.63 -14.87 7.25
CA ASP A 189 5.22 -14.25 5.98
C ASP A 189 5.64 -12.78 6.00
N GLY A 190 6.90 -12.55 5.61
CA GLY A 190 7.54 -11.25 5.60
C GLY A 190 8.28 -10.88 6.89
N ILE A 191 8.80 -9.65 6.93
CA ILE A 191 9.51 -9.05 8.08
C ILE A 191 8.81 -7.75 8.44
N TYR A 192 8.59 -7.54 9.73
CA TYR A 192 8.18 -6.25 10.29
C TYR A 192 8.94 -5.99 11.58
N ASN A 193 9.92 -5.10 11.50
CA ASN A 193 10.79 -4.71 12.61
C ASN A 193 10.17 -3.55 13.40
N GLN A 194 9.09 -3.82 14.13
CA GLN A 194 8.41 -2.80 14.93
C GLN A 194 9.33 -2.18 16.00
N GLU A 195 10.26 -2.94 16.54
CA GLU A 195 11.23 -2.45 17.53
C GLU A 195 12.03 -1.26 17.04
N VAL A 196 12.36 -1.21 15.73
CA VAL A 196 13.03 -0.07 15.12
C VAL A 196 12.18 1.20 15.21
N LEU A 197 10.86 1.08 15.14
CA LEU A 197 9.93 2.21 15.31
C LEU A 197 9.77 2.56 16.80
N ASP A 198 9.62 1.57 17.66
CA ASP A 198 9.35 1.76 19.09
C ASP A 198 10.53 2.42 19.82
N THR A 199 11.77 2.17 19.38
CA THR A 199 12.99 2.76 19.95
C THR A 199 13.27 4.18 19.50
N ARG A 200 12.60 4.69 18.44
CA ARG A 200 12.79 6.07 17.97
C ARG A 200 11.99 7.07 18.82
N PRO A 201 12.50 8.30 18.98
CA PRO A 201 11.71 9.37 19.58
C PRO A 201 10.41 9.60 18.78
N ALA A 202 9.29 9.70 19.48
CA ALA A 202 8.03 10.05 18.85
C ALA A 202 8.00 11.54 18.54
N ILE A 203 7.57 11.91 17.34
CA ILE A 203 7.20 13.29 16.99
C ILE A 203 5.84 13.63 17.62
N GLU A 204 4.91 12.69 17.54
CA GLU A 204 3.61 12.76 18.18
C GLU A 204 3.20 11.35 18.60
N GLU A 205 2.59 11.26 19.77
CA GLU A 205 2.09 10.01 20.30
C GLU A 205 0.74 10.23 20.97
N THR A 206 -0.18 9.31 20.71
CA THR A 206 -1.47 9.25 21.40
C THR A 206 -1.58 7.93 22.19
N ARG A 207 -2.76 7.64 22.72
CA ARG A 207 -3.00 6.35 23.36
C ARG A 207 -2.79 5.16 22.41
N PHE A 208 -3.18 5.30 21.13
CA PHE A 208 -3.24 4.18 20.20
C PHE A 208 -2.26 4.27 19.03
N ILE A 209 -1.82 5.47 18.67
CA ILE A 209 -0.96 5.66 17.50
C ILE A 209 0.32 6.40 17.87
N ARG A 210 1.35 6.17 17.07
CA ARG A 210 2.64 6.82 17.22
C ARG A 210 3.16 7.27 15.86
N HIS A 211 3.66 8.49 15.81
CA HIS A 211 4.33 9.08 14.67
C HIS A 211 5.82 9.20 14.98
N VAL A 212 6.65 8.62 14.13
CA VAL A 212 8.10 8.72 14.18
C VAL A 212 8.64 9.23 12.85
N ARG A 213 9.79 9.91 12.92
CA ARG A 213 10.50 10.43 11.75
C ARG A 213 11.92 9.89 11.69
N PHE A 214 12.32 9.50 10.48
CA PHE A 214 13.68 9.09 10.19
C PHE A 214 14.51 10.29 9.76
N ASP A 215 15.81 10.28 10.12
CA ASP A 215 16.75 11.37 9.77
C ASP A 215 16.99 11.45 8.26
N LYS A 216 16.97 10.30 7.60
CA LYS A 216 17.06 10.17 6.14
C LYS A 216 15.76 9.57 5.59
N PRO A 217 15.39 9.87 4.33
CA PRO A 217 14.26 9.20 3.69
C PRO A 217 14.39 7.67 3.70
N LEU A 218 13.28 7.02 3.89
CA LEU A 218 13.15 5.58 3.75
C LEU A 218 13.14 5.22 2.26
N ILE A 219 13.76 4.11 1.93
CA ILE A 219 13.72 3.56 0.58
C ILE A 219 12.64 2.48 0.52
N VAL A 220 11.62 2.71 -0.31
CA VAL A 220 10.53 1.78 -0.56
C VAL A 220 10.68 1.24 -1.97
N LYS A 221 10.93 -0.06 -2.11
CA LYS A 221 11.02 -0.73 -3.41
C LYS A 221 9.87 -1.73 -3.55
N MET A 222 9.14 -1.63 -4.65
CA MET A 222 7.95 -2.45 -4.92
C MET A 222 8.06 -3.13 -6.28
N ASP A 223 7.86 -4.43 -6.32
CA ASP A 223 7.69 -5.21 -7.54
C ASP A 223 6.34 -5.95 -7.51
N GLY A 224 5.32 -5.35 -8.07
CA GLY A 224 3.97 -5.93 -8.11
C GLY A 224 3.87 -7.22 -8.93
N LYS A 225 4.79 -7.48 -9.86
CA LYS A 225 4.83 -8.73 -10.62
C LYS A 225 5.29 -9.89 -9.74
N LYS A 226 6.32 -9.65 -8.93
CA LYS A 226 6.87 -10.61 -7.96
C LYS A 226 6.11 -10.58 -6.62
N LYS A 227 5.17 -9.65 -6.45
CA LYS A 227 4.45 -9.38 -5.18
C LYS A 227 5.39 -9.02 -4.03
N LEU A 228 6.58 -8.55 -4.33
CA LEU A 228 7.64 -8.30 -3.36
C LEU A 228 7.73 -6.80 -3.06
N CYS A 229 7.86 -6.47 -1.79
CA CYS A 229 8.22 -5.14 -1.31
C CYS A 229 9.31 -5.18 -0.27
N LEU A 230 10.15 -4.17 -0.30
CA LEU A 230 11.19 -3.90 0.66
C LEU A 230 11.13 -2.44 1.10
N LEU A 231 11.13 -2.21 2.41
CA LEU A 231 11.23 -0.91 3.05
C LEU A 231 12.43 -0.94 4.01
N TYR A 232 13.37 -0.05 3.81
CA TYR A 232 14.59 0.00 4.61
C TYR A 232 15.16 1.41 4.75
N THR A 233 16.08 1.60 5.69
CA THR A 233 16.81 2.84 5.87
C THR A 233 18.00 2.89 4.92
N SER A 234 18.24 4.05 4.31
CA SER A 234 19.48 4.27 3.56
C SER A 234 20.69 4.07 4.48
N PRO A 235 21.73 3.35 4.04
CA PRO A 235 22.95 3.17 4.80
C PRO A 235 23.67 4.49 5.11
#